data_d0f048015cc6e4e1153d4faae40ae168
#
_entry.id   d0f048015cc6e4e1153d4faae40ae168
#
_cell.length_a   1.000
_cell.length_b   1.000
_cell.length_c   1.000
_cell.angle_alpha   90.00
_cell.angle_beta   90.00
_cell.angle_gamma   90.00
#
_symmetry.space_group_name_H-M   'P 1'
#
loop_
_entity.id
_entity.type
_entity.pdbx_description
1 polymer ?
#
loop_
_entity_poly.entity_id
_entity_poly.type
_entity_poly.pdbx_seq_one_letter_code
_entity_poly.pdbx_strand_id
1 'polypeptide(L)'
;RDFTNTPVIHTAELTLSDNEALPIKTFPSFEVDPLAAITATLAKLEGEGEEMWIQVLARPIYDNWHKKSTRFISRARGGGGASLFGLLGALWQPPEGTSGGDVSERDKSRITAAEEKSRKLGYQVKVRMAYLGTDRTNARLRMQAMVGTFKQFNSTNLNGFKIKNPSFDPIKLAEYRARFFLDRGFIFNIEELASLFHLPHTTVETPNIVWASAKTAEPPANLPVTGGKFVDGISPFGLTNFRGNSMQFGIKRGDRGRHMYIIGQTGTGKSGLLTLLTLSDIFHNEGFAVVDPHGDYAMDIMR
;
A
#
# COMPACT_ATOMS: atom_id res chain seq x y z
N ARG A 1 -1.75 -9.85 24.67
CA ARG A 1 -2.19 -8.94 25.74
C ARG A 1 -3.56 -9.37 26.25
N ASP A 2 -3.77 -9.29 27.54
CA ASP A 2 -5.05 -9.59 28.17
C ASP A 2 -5.94 -8.35 28.08
N PHE A 3 -6.98 -8.40 27.26
CA PHE A 3 -7.88 -7.26 27.00
C PHE A 3 -8.92 -7.05 28.10
N THR A 4 -8.88 -7.86 29.15
CA THR A 4 -9.83 -7.76 30.27
C THR A 4 -9.66 -6.50 31.10
N ASN A 5 -8.50 -5.85 31.02
CA ASN A 5 -8.18 -4.62 31.76
C ASN A 5 -8.46 -3.30 31.02
N THR A 6 -8.99 -3.33 29.81
CA THR A 6 -9.27 -2.11 29.04
C THR A 6 -10.74 -1.72 29.25
N PRO A 7 -11.05 -0.62 29.97
CA PRO A 7 -12.41 -0.31 30.40
C PRO A 7 -13.33 0.14 29.26
N VAL A 8 -12.78 0.64 28.14
CA VAL A 8 -13.57 1.15 27.02
C VAL A 8 -13.14 0.49 25.72
N ILE A 9 -14.07 -0.21 25.08
CA ILE A 9 -13.92 -0.80 23.75
C ILE A 9 -14.94 -0.15 22.82
N HIS A 10 -14.50 0.36 21.68
CA HIS A 10 -15.37 0.90 20.65
C HIS A 10 -15.08 0.24 19.31
N THR A 11 -16.07 -0.41 18.75
CA THR A 11 -15.95 -1.13 17.48
C THR A 11 -16.83 -0.51 16.40
N ALA A 12 -16.42 -0.60 15.16
CA ALA A 12 -17.20 -0.20 13.99
C ALA A 12 -16.84 -1.04 12.78
N GLU A 13 -17.76 -1.13 11.85
CA GLU A 13 -17.52 -1.70 10.52
C GLU A 13 -17.65 -0.59 9.47
N LEU A 14 -16.92 -0.71 8.38
CA LEU A 14 -17.16 0.07 7.18
C LEU A 14 -18.06 -0.69 6.22
N THR A 15 -18.94 0.03 5.56
CA THR A 15 -19.74 -0.49 4.46
C THR A 15 -19.69 0.50 3.30
N LEU A 16 -20.09 0.04 2.13
CA LEU A 16 -20.16 0.90 0.96
C LEU A 16 -21.32 1.89 1.07
N SER A 17 -21.11 3.08 0.55
CA SER A 17 -22.11 4.16 0.53
C SER A 17 -23.15 3.98 -0.57
N ASP A 18 -22.80 3.29 -1.66
CA ASP A 18 -23.64 3.02 -2.82
C ASP A 18 -23.58 1.53 -3.21
N ASN A 19 -24.13 1.16 -4.34
CA ASN A 19 -24.20 -0.20 -4.84
C ASN A 19 -22.79 -0.83 -4.99
N GLU A 20 -22.64 -2.07 -4.56
CA GLU A 20 -21.38 -2.81 -4.64
C GLU A 20 -20.87 -3.07 -6.07
N ALA A 21 -21.69 -2.84 -7.11
CA ALA A 21 -21.25 -2.87 -8.51
C ALA A 21 -20.34 -1.69 -8.87
N LEU A 22 -20.45 -0.57 -8.14
CA LEU A 22 -19.63 0.61 -8.36
C LEU A 22 -18.32 0.51 -7.59
N PRO A 23 -17.18 0.87 -8.21
CA PRO A 23 -15.89 0.83 -7.54
C PRO A 23 -15.70 2.02 -6.59
N ILE A 24 -14.83 1.83 -5.59
CA ILE A 24 -14.20 2.92 -4.85
C ILE A 24 -13.03 3.49 -5.66
N LYS A 25 -12.44 4.58 -5.19
CA LYS A 25 -11.20 5.13 -5.74
C LYS A 25 -10.06 4.14 -5.55
N THR A 26 -9.29 3.84 -6.61
CA THR A 26 -8.20 2.86 -6.62
C THR A 26 -6.83 3.51 -6.82
N PHE A 27 -5.75 2.75 -6.62
CA PHE A 27 -4.36 3.23 -6.59
C PHE A 27 -3.95 4.10 -7.78
N PRO A 28 -4.39 3.89 -9.04
CA PRO A 28 -3.99 4.78 -10.14
C PRO A 28 -4.46 6.24 -9.97
N SER A 29 -5.44 6.47 -9.10
CA SER A 29 -6.02 7.79 -8.86
C SER A 29 -5.45 8.49 -7.62
N PHE A 30 -4.52 7.88 -6.89
CA PHE A 30 -3.87 8.47 -5.73
C PHE A 30 -2.50 9.03 -6.11
N GLU A 31 -2.22 10.26 -5.73
CA GLU A 31 -0.90 10.89 -5.86
C GLU A 31 0.05 10.43 -4.74
N VAL A 32 -0.51 10.13 -3.58
CA VAL A 32 0.22 9.66 -2.40
C VAL A 32 -0.41 8.35 -1.92
N ASP A 33 0.43 7.46 -1.39
CA ASP A 33 -0.03 6.19 -0.82
C ASP A 33 -1.16 6.40 0.21
N PRO A 34 -2.36 5.84 0.01
CA PRO A 34 -3.49 6.02 0.93
C PRO A 34 -3.22 5.47 2.34
N LEU A 35 -2.27 4.55 2.52
CA LEU A 35 -1.86 4.09 3.85
C LEU A 35 -1.17 5.18 4.67
N ALA A 36 -0.57 6.19 4.04
CA ALA A 36 0.07 7.29 4.75
C ALA A 36 -0.88 8.02 5.71
N ALA A 37 -2.11 8.34 5.28
CA ALA A 37 -3.10 8.98 6.14
C ALA A 37 -3.59 8.06 7.27
N ILE A 38 -3.73 6.76 7.01
CA ILE A 38 -4.13 5.75 8.00
C ILE A 38 -3.05 5.59 9.06
N THR A 39 -1.80 5.39 8.64
CA THR A 39 -0.66 5.23 9.55
C THR A 39 -0.35 6.49 10.34
N ALA A 40 -0.45 7.68 9.73
CA ALA A 40 -0.33 8.95 10.44
C ALA A 40 -1.41 9.13 11.53
N THR A 41 -2.62 8.62 11.30
CA THR A 41 -3.68 8.65 12.32
C THR A 41 -3.41 7.64 13.44
N LEU A 42 -2.86 6.47 13.13
CA LEU A 42 -2.42 5.49 14.13
C LEU A 42 -1.26 6.03 14.97
N ALA A 43 -0.34 6.79 14.37
CA ALA A 43 0.80 7.37 15.06
C ALA A 43 0.40 8.44 16.12
N LYS A 44 -0.81 8.97 16.06
CA LYS A 44 -1.36 9.94 17.05
C LYS A 44 -1.95 9.30 18.31
N LEU A 45 -1.86 7.99 18.46
CA LEU A 45 -2.26 7.26 19.65
C LEU A 45 -1.14 7.36 20.68
N GLU A 46 -1.23 8.31 21.61
CA GLU A 46 -0.19 8.62 22.59
C GLU A 46 -0.57 8.19 24.01
N GLY A 47 -1.83 7.81 24.25
CA GLY A 47 -2.33 7.39 25.55
C GLY A 47 -1.78 6.02 25.98
N GLU A 48 -1.39 5.90 27.26
CA GLU A 48 -0.96 4.62 27.81
C GLU A 48 -2.09 3.58 27.70
N GLY A 49 -1.83 2.46 27.02
CA GLY A 49 -2.82 1.42 26.74
C GLY A 49 -3.84 1.76 25.65
N GLU A 50 -3.67 2.87 24.93
CA GLU A 50 -4.49 3.24 23.79
C GLU A 50 -4.11 2.40 22.56
N GLU A 51 -5.08 1.72 21.96
CA GLU A 51 -4.86 0.88 20.77
C GLU A 51 -5.96 1.11 19.72
N MET A 52 -5.58 1.08 18.46
CA MET A 52 -6.51 1.08 17.35
C MET A 52 -6.17 -0.07 16.41
N TRP A 53 -7.14 -0.88 16.12
CA TRP A 53 -7.00 -2.04 15.24
C TRP A 53 -7.84 -1.85 13.99
N ILE A 54 -7.25 -2.16 12.86
CA ILE A 54 -7.93 -2.21 11.57
C ILE A 54 -7.81 -3.63 11.06
N GLN A 55 -8.94 -4.24 10.73
CA GLN A 55 -9.00 -5.60 10.21
C GLN A 55 -9.68 -5.61 8.85
N VAL A 56 -8.96 -6.07 7.86
CA VAL A 56 -9.48 -6.34 6.52
C VAL A 56 -9.62 -7.85 6.38
N LEU A 57 -10.85 -8.33 6.28
CA LEU A 57 -11.17 -9.72 6.00
C LEU A 57 -11.54 -9.85 4.53
N ALA A 58 -10.87 -10.73 3.82
CA ALA A 58 -11.15 -11.01 2.43
C ALA A 58 -11.30 -12.51 2.20
N ARG A 59 -12.28 -12.90 1.39
CA ARG A 59 -12.42 -14.28 0.91
C ARG A 59 -12.74 -14.30 -0.57
N PRO A 60 -12.20 -15.24 -1.34
CA PRO A 60 -12.55 -15.38 -2.74
C PRO A 60 -14.03 -15.70 -2.91
N ILE A 61 -14.61 -15.26 -4.01
CA ILE A 61 -16.00 -15.58 -4.37
C ILE A 61 -16.04 -16.21 -5.75
N TYR A 62 -17.04 -17.04 -5.98
CA TYR A 62 -17.29 -17.61 -7.30
C TYR A 62 -17.78 -16.53 -8.27
N ASP A 63 -17.59 -16.74 -9.56
CA ASP A 63 -17.91 -15.78 -10.65
C ASP A 63 -19.40 -15.36 -10.71
N ASN A 64 -20.24 -15.95 -9.91
CA ASN A 64 -21.66 -15.57 -9.80
C ASN A 64 -21.90 -14.10 -9.39
N TRP A 65 -20.90 -13.42 -8.85
CA TRP A 65 -21.01 -11.99 -8.50
C TRP A 65 -21.18 -11.10 -9.74
N HIS A 66 -20.67 -11.51 -10.90
CA HIS A 66 -20.85 -10.81 -12.18
C HIS A 66 -22.35 -10.62 -12.53
N LYS A 67 -23.21 -11.57 -12.17
CA LYS A 67 -24.65 -11.47 -12.38
C LYS A 67 -25.28 -10.24 -11.70
N LYS A 68 -24.69 -9.78 -10.58
CA LYS A 68 -25.18 -8.58 -9.88
C LYS A 68 -24.74 -7.31 -10.58
N SER A 69 -23.48 -7.25 -11.04
CA SER A 69 -23.00 -6.15 -11.86
C SER A 69 -23.80 -6.04 -13.15
N THR A 70 -24.05 -7.16 -13.82
CA THR A 70 -24.90 -7.20 -15.02
C THR A 70 -26.31 -6.68 -14.76
N ARG A 71 -26.95 -7.07 -13.64
CA ARG A 71 -28.27 -6.55 -13.24
C ARG A 71 -28.26 -5.04 -12.96
N PHE A 72 -27.20 -4.55 -12.32
CA PHE A 72 -27.03 -3.11 -12.10
C PHE A 72 -26.90 -2.37 -13.42
N ILE A 73 -26.03 -2.83 -14.31
CA ILE A 73 -25.79 -2.25 -15.63
C ILE A 73 -27.06 -2.26 -16.48
N SER A 74 -27.79 -3.38 -16.51
CA SER A 74 -29.05 -3.47 -17.30
C SER A 74 -30.12 -2.51 -16.80
N ARG A 75 -30.25 -2.33 -15.49
CA ARG A 75 -31.18 -1.35 -14.90
C ARG A 75 -30.76 0.09 -15.23
N ALA A 76 -29.46 0.40 -15.15
CA ALA A 76 -28.93 1.72 -15.45
C ALA A 76 -29.06 2.09 -16.95
N ARG A 77 -29.06 1.10 -17.85
CA ARG A 77 -29.27 1.29 -19.29
C ARG A 77 -30.76 1.45 -19.70
N GLY A 78 -31.66 1.59 -18.73
CA GLY A 78 -33.10 1.70 -19.04
C GLY A 78 -33.80 0.35 -19.20
N GLY A 79 -33.11 -0.77 -18.93
CA GLY A 79 -33.69 -2.11 -18.87
C GLY A 79 -34.42 -2.39 -17.55
N GLY A 80 -35.00 -1.39 -16.93
CA GLY A 80 -35.93 -1.56 -15.81
C GLY A 80 -37.14 -2.33 -16.32
N GLY A 81 -37.25 -3.60 -15.83
CA GLY A 81 -38.34 -4.50 -16.23
C GLY A 81 -39.67 -3.75 -16.28
N ALA A 82 -40.32 -3.85 -17.40
CA ALA A 82 -41.69 -3.37 -17.55
C ALA A 82 -42.45 -3.90 -16.32
N SER A 83 -42.86 -2.99 -15.45
CA SER A 83 -43.82 -3.33 -14.41
C SER A 83 -45.01 -3.98 -15.14
N LEU A 84 -45.55 -5.07 -14.58
CA LEU A 84 -46.78 -5.69 -15.13
C LEU A 84 -47.87 -4.64 -15.40
N PHE A 85 -47.89 -3.52 -14.67
CA PHE A 85 -48.71 -2.36 -14.88
C PHE A 85 -48.30 -1.55 -16.11
N GLY A 86 -47.04 -1.47 -16.49
CA GLY A 86 -46.57 -0.83 -17.71
C GLY A 86 -46.92 -1.63 -18.97
N LEU A 87 -46.93 -2.96 -18.90
CA LEU A 87 -47.36 -3.83 -19.99
C LEU A 87 -48.87 -3.73 -20.23
N LEU A 88 -49.69 -3.58 -19.18
CA LEU A 88 -51.14 -3.35 -19.30
C LEU A 88 -51.46 -1.93 -19.85
N GLY A 89 -50.65 -0.92 -19.52
CA GLY A 89 -50.79 0.43 -20.06
C GLY A 89 -50.39 0.54 -21.53
N ALA A 90 -49.41 -0.21 -21.98
CA ALA A 90 -48.94 -0.22 -23.36
C ALA A 90 -49.93 -0.85 -24.36
N LEU A 91 -50.94 -1.59 -23.88
CA LEU A 91 -52.01 -2.15 -24.71
C LEU A 91 -53.10 -1.12 -25.04
N TRP A 92 -53.07 0.07 -24.41
CA TRP A 92 -54.11 1.10 -24.55
C TRP A 92 -53.63 2.44 -25.10
N GLN A 93 -52.36 2.59 -25.48
CA GLN A 93 -51.84 3.82 -26.12
C GLN A 93 -51.24 3.48 -27.48
N PRO A 94 -51.49 4.32 -28.52
CA PRO A 94 -50.85 4.17 -29.83
C PRO A 94 -49.33 4.42 -29.68
N PRO A 95 -48.48 3.83 -30.53
CA PRO A 95 -47.04 3.97 -30.45
C PRO A 95 -46.60 5.38 -30.85
N GLU A 96 -46.65 6.31 -29.94
CA GLU A 96 -45.82 7.51 -30.05
C GLU A 96 -44.39 7.15 -29.67
N GLY A 97 -43.46 7.54 -30.52
CA GLY A 97 -42.06 7.14 -30.49
C GLY A 97 -41.47 7.21 -29.08
N THR A 98 -41.08 6.08 -28.56
CA THR A 98 -40.22 5.97 -27.39
C THR A 98 -38.89 6.63 -27.72
N SER A 99 -38.79 7.93 -27.43
CA SER A 99 -37.50 8.58 -27.27
C SER A 99 -36.78 7.81 -26.16
N GLY A 100 -35.84 6.96 -26.54
CA GLY A 100 -34.90 6.36 -25.61
C GLY A 100 -34.26 7.52 -24.88
N GLY A 101 -34.60 7.70 -23.60
CA GLY A 101 -34.06 8.76 -22.77
C GLY A 101 -32.53 8.69 -22.82
N ASP A 102 -31.93 9.78 -23.29
CA ASP A 102 -30.49 9.84 -23.41
C ASP A 102 -29.88 9.62 -22.02
N VAL A 103 -29.14 8.51 -21.85
CA VAL A 103 -28.54 8.13 -20.58
C VAL A 103 -27.61 9.27 -20.18
N SER A 104 -27.83 9.84 -19.00
CA SER A 104 -27.03 10.97 -18.54
C SER A 104 -25.52 10.61 -18.57
N GLU A 105 -24.66 11.58 -18.86
CA GLU A 105 -23.20 11.37 -18.88
C GLU A 105 -22.70 10.77 -17.55
N ARG A 106 -23.36 11.12 -16.46
CA ARG A 106 -23.09 10.54 -15.14
C ARG A 106 -23.40 9.04 -15.10
N ASP A 107 -24.51 8.61 -15.68
CA ASP A 107 -24.91 7.21 -15.70
C ASP A 107 -24.05 6.40 -16.67
N LYS A 108 -23.65 6.98 -17.80
CA LYS A 108 -22.68 6.38 -18.72
C LYS A 108 -21.35 6.10 -18.00
N SER A 109 -20.83 7.08 -17.27
CA SER A 109 -19.60 6.94 -16.45
C SER A 109 -19.73 5.83 -15.39
N ARG A 110 -20.87 5.74 -14.70
CA ARG A 110 -21.15 4.72 -13.69
C ARG A 110 -21.24 3.32 -14.31
N ILE A 111 -21.86 3.19 -15.46
CA ILE A 111 -21.95 1.93 -16.21
C ILE A 111 -20.57 1.44 -16.62
N THR A 112 -19.75 2.32 -17.21
CA THR A 112 -18.39 1.99 -17.64
C THR A 112 -17.55 1.53 -16.44
N ALA A 113 -17.59 2.25 -15.33
CA ALA A 113 -16.86 1.88 -14.11
C ALA A 113 -17.31 0.53 -13.53
N ALA A 114 -18.63 0.24 -13.56
CA ALA A 114 -19.16 -1.06 -13.12
C ALA A 114 -18.74 -2.20 -14.06
N GLU A 115 -18.66 -1.97 -15.36
CA GLU A 115 -18.17 -2.93 -16.34
C GLU A 115 -16.68 -3.24 -16.13
N GLU A 116 -15.86 -2.22 -15.95
CA GLU A 116 -14.43 -2.38 -15.66
C GLU A 116 -14.20 -3.15 -14.35
N LYS A 117 -14.94 -2.79 -13.29
CA LYS A 117 -14.88 -3.52 -12.03
C LYS A 117 -15.21 -5.00 -12.23
N SER A 118 -16.23 -5.30 -13.01
CA SER A 118 -16.72 -6.67 -13.20
C SER A 118 -15.80 -7.55 -14.05
N ARG A 119 -14.85 -7.00 -14.78
CA ARG A 119 -13.87 -7.77 -15.58
C ARG A 119 -12.75 -8.38 -14.75
N LYS A 120 -12.61 -7.98 -13.47
CA LYS A 120 -11.51 -8.39 -12.58
C LYS A 120 -12.00 -9.42 -11.57
N LEU A 121 -11.07 -10.18 -10.99
CA LEU A 121 -11.37 -11.14 -9.93
C LEU A 121 -12.01 -10.46 -8.73
N GLY A 122 -13.08 -11.05 -8.21
CA GLY A 122 -13.86 -10.52 -7.10
C GLY A 122 -13.55 -11.20 -5.77
N TYR A 123 -13.62 -10.41 -4.71
CA TYR A 123 -13.49 -10.85 -3.33
C TYR A 123 -14.61 -10.29 -2.49
N GLN A 124 -15.09 -11.08 -1.55
CA GLN A 124 -15.96 -10.58 -0.51
C GLN A 124 -15.11 -10.01 0.61
N VAL A 125 -15.37 -8.76 0.99
CA VAL A 125 -14.50 -8.00 1.89
C VAL A 125 -15.31 -7.44 3.05
N LYS A 126 -14.71 -7.41 4.24
CA LYS A 126 -15.16 -6.67 5.41
C LYS A 126 -14.02 -5.84 5.96
N VAL A 127 -14.31 -4.62 6.35
CA VAL A 127 -13.38 -3.75 7.05
C VAL A 127 -13.96 -3.45 8.42
N ARG A 128 -13.25 -3.85 9.45
CA ARG A 128 -13.61 -3.66 10.85
C ARG A 128 -12.56 -2.82 11.55
N MET A 129 -12.99 -2.06 12.52
CA MET A 129 -12.13 -1.25 13.36
C MET A 129 -12.48 -1.49 14.82
N ALA A 130 -11.47 -1.49 15.68
CA ALA A 130 -11.64 -1.57 17.12
C ALA A 130 -10.67 -0.60 17.78
N TYR A 131 -11.21 0.26 18.63
CA TYR A 131 -10.45 1.13 19.51
C TYR A 131 -10.55 0.62 20.95
N LEU A 132 -9.43 0.62 21.63
CA LEU A 132 -9.31 0.26 23.05
C LEU A 132 -8.67 1.44 23.78
N GLY A 133 -9.26 1.83 24.91
CA GLY A 133 -8.76 2.97 25.71
C GLY A 133 -9.54 3.13 27.00
N THR A 134 -9.39 4.30 27.65
CA THR A 134 -9.93 4.55 28.98
C THR A 134 -11.15 5.47 28.99
N ASP A 135 -11.36 6.26 27.92
CA ASP A 135 -12.44 7.25 27.85
C ASP A 135 -13.34 7.06 26.62
N ARG A 136 -14.67 7.13 26.82
CA ARG A 136 -15.66 6.97 25.74
C ARG A 136 -15.68 8.14 24.76
N THR A 137 -15.41 9.36 25.23
CA THR A 137 -15.40 10.54 24.35
C THR A 137 -14.21 10.46 23.41
N ASN A 138 -13.05 10.15 23.95
CA ASN A 138 -11.84 9.93 23.16
C ASN A 138 -12.02 8.75 22.17
N ALA A 139 -12.63 7.66 22.61
CA ALA A 139 -12.93 6.51 21.75
C ALA A 139 -13.78 6.91 20.53
N ARG A 140 -14.79 7.75 20.70
CA ARG A 140 -15.60 8.27 19.58
C ARG A 140 -14.77 9.15 18.64
N LEU A 141 -13.99 10.08 19.20
CA LEU A 141 -13.16 10.99 18.41
C LEU A 141 -12.11 10.24 17.60
N ARG A 142 -11.41 9.30 18.21
CA ARG A 142 -10.40 8.46 17.54
C ARG A 142 -11.01 7.59 16.44
N MET A 143 -12.17 6.98 16.72
CA MET A 143 -12.90 6.20 15.71
C MET A 143 -13.36 7.08 14.54
N GLN A 144 -13.90 8.28 14.81
CA GLN A 144 -14.30 9.21 13.76
C GLN A 144 -13.11 9.68 12.92
N ALA A 145 -11.98 9.98 13.56
CA ALA A 145 -10.75 10.37 12.88
C ALA A 145 -10.29 9.23 11.94
N MET A 146 -10.28 7.98 12.43
CA MET A 146 -9.89 6.82 11.64
C MET A 146 -10.85 6.59 10.47
N VAL A 147 -12.16 6.61 10.70
CA VAL A 147 -13.16 6.51 9.62
C VAL A 147 -12.99 7.64 8.60
N GLY A 148 -12.58 8.83 9.07
CA GLY A 148 -12.26 9.99 8.24
C GLY A 148 -11.15 9.69 7.22
N THR A 149 -10.13 8.93 7.59
CA THR A 149 -9.04 8.57 6.66
C THR A 149 -9.52 7.69 5.50
N PHE A 150 -10.53 6.86 5.72
CA PHE A 150 -11.10 6.02 4.66
C PHE A 150 -11.95 6.79 3.64
N LYS A 151 -12.35 8.05 3.95
CA LYS A 151 -13.06 8.89 2.98
C LYS A 151 -12.20 9.26 1.76
N GLN A 152 -10.88 9.14 1.84
CA GLN A 152 -10.00 9.34 0.67
C GLN A 152 -10.29 8.34 -0.47
N PHE A 153 -10.87 7.18 -0.15
CA PHE A 153 -11.31 6.19 -1.14
C PHE A 153 -12.66 6.53 -1.78
N ASN A 154 -13.33 7.59 -1.30
CA ASN A 154 -14.63 7.98 -1.84
C ASN A 154 -14.46 8.68 -3.19
N SER A 155 -15.35 8.37 -4.11
CA SER A 155 -15.49 9.04 -5.39
C SER A 155 -16.87 9.67 -5.48
N THR A 156 -16.94 10.90 -5.90
CA THR A 156 -18.19 11.72 -5.92
C THR A 156 -19.31 11.06 -6.74
N ASN A 157 -18.97 10.34 -7.81
CA ASN A 157 -19.95 9.75 -8.73
C ASN A 157 -20.03 8.21 -8.63
N LEU A 158 -19.16 7.57 -7.86
CA LEU A 158 -19.08 6.11 -7.78
C LEU A 158 -19.40 5.64 -6.37
N ASN A 159 -18.43 5.09 -5.67
CA ASN A 159 -18.65 4.53 -4.35
C ASN A 159 -17.70 5.13 -3.30
N GLY A 160 -17.88 4.72 -2.07
CA GLY A 160 -17.06 5.13 -0.95
C GLY A 160 -17.44 4.39 0.31
N PHE A 161 -16.83 4.77 1.42
CA PHE A 161 -17.07 4.17 2.72
C PHE A 161 -17.98 5.02 3.61
N LYS A 162 -18.82 4.35 4.38
CA LYS A 162 -19.56 4.89 5.51
C LYS A 162 -19.48 3.95 6.70
N ILE A 163 -19.59 4.51 7.90
CA ILE A 163 -19.61 3.73 9.14
C ILE A 163 -20.88 2.91 9.25
N LYS A 164 -20.75 1.68 9.77
CA LYS A 164 -21.84 0.77 10.07
C LYS A 164 -21.66 0.21 11.48
N ASN A 165 -22.76 0.07 12.22
CA ASN A 165 -22.83 -0.61 13.51
C ASN A 165 -21.76 -0.17 14.54
N PRO A 166 -21.57 1.15 14.80
CA PRO A 166 -20.69 1.56 15.88
C PRO A 166 -21.22 1.04 17.22
N SER A 167 -20.37 0.39 18.03
CA SER A 167 -20.78 -0.26 19.26
C SER A 167 -19.72 -0.16 20.33
N PHE A 168 -20.16 -0.06 21.59
CA PHE A 168 -19.33 -0.20 22.77
C PHE A 168 -19.47 -1.57 23.46
N ASP A 169 -20.09 -2.54 22.79
CA ASP A 169 -20.28 -3.89 23.30
C ASP A 169 -18.98 -4.69 23.24
N PRO A 170 -18.44 -5.16 24.37
CA PRO A 170 -17.25 -5.99 24.43
C PRO A 170 -17.36 -7.30 23.63
N ILE A 171 -18.57 -7.83 23.45
CA ILE A 171 -18.82 -9.05 22.67
C ILE A 171 -18.35 -8.87 21.22
N LYS A 172 -18.48 -7.66 20.68
CA LYS A 172 -17.99 -7.34 19.33
C LYS A 172 -16.49 -7.49 19.16
N LEU A 173 -15.73 -7.34 20.24
CA LEU A 173 -14.29 -7.61 20.22
C LEU A 173 -13.97 -9.09 20.06
N ALA A 174 -14.81 -9.97 20.62
CA ALA A 174 -14.67 -11.43 20.44
C ALA A 174 -14.88 -11.83 18.97
N GLU A 175 -15.88 -11.23 18.30
CA GLU A 175 -16.09 -11.42 16.85
C GLU A 175 -14.88 -10.94 16.04
N TYR A 176 -14.26 -9.82 16.44
CA TYR A 176 -13.06 -9.28 15.83
C TYR A 176 -11.87 -10.24 15.98
N ARG A 177 -11.65 -10.76 17.19
CA ARG A 177 -10.56 -11.72 17.49
C ARG A 177 -10.72 -13.05 16.75
N ALA A 178 -11.95 -13.55 16.69
CA ALA A 178 -12.28 -14.79 16.00
C ALA A 178 -12.12 -14.70 14.47
N ARG A 179 -12.02 -13.49 13.90
CA ARG A 179 -11.90 -13.24 12.45
C ARG A 179 -13.02 -13.90 11.62
N PHE A 180 -14.19 -14.11 12.23
CA PHE A 180 -15.32 -14.69 11.52
C PHE A 180 -15.93 -13.74 10.50
N PHE A 181 -16.31 -14.31 9.38
CA PHE A 181 -17.10 -13.66 8.35
C PHE A 181 -18.60 -13.98 8.60
N LEU A 182 -19.16 -13.41 9.69
CA LEU A 182 -20.49 -13.78 10.22
C LEU A 182 -21.65 -13.43 9.29
N ASP A 183 -21.53 -12.35 8.56
CA ASP A 183 -22.52 -11.90 7.60
C ASP A 183 -21.87 -11.63 6.25
N ARG A 184 -22.68 -11.25 5.30
CA ARG A 184 -22.17 -10.90 3.98
C ARG A 184 -21.43 -9.56 4.02
N GLY A 185 -20.14 -9.55 3.60
CA GLY A 185 -19.40 -8.35 3.28
C GLY A 185 -19.84 -7.73 1.96
N PHE A 186 -19.13 -6.70 1.52
CA PHE A 186 -19.28 -6.10 0.20
C PHE A 186 -18.27 -6.71 -0.80
N ILE A 187 -18.51 -6.50 -2.09
CA ILE A 187 -17.66 -7.06 -3.15
C ILE A 187 -16.64 -6.01 -3.61
N PHE A 188 -15.37 -6.37 -3.54
CA PHE A 188 -14.28 -5.67 -4.18
C PHE A 188 -13.66 -6.51 -5.29
N ASN A 189 -13.17 -5.86 -6.32
CA ASN A 189 -12.23 -6.51 -7.22
C ASN A 189 -10.81 -6.48 -6.62
N ILE A 190 -9.89 -7.19 -7.27
CA ILE A 190 -8.51 -7.31 -6.79
C ILE A 190 -7.79 -5.95 -6.69
N GLU A 191 -8.10 -5.00 -7.57
CA GLU A 191 -7.49 -3.67 -7.58
C GLU A 191 -7.98 -2.81 -6.41
N GLU A 192 -9.27 -2.85 -6.10
CA GLU A 192 -9.85 -2.19 -4.93
C GLU A 192 -9.28 -2.76 -3.62
N LEU A 193 -9.15 -4.10 -3.56
CA LEU A 193 -8.58 -4.77 -2.40
C LEU A 193 -7.10 -4.41 -2.22
N ALA A 194 -6.32 -4.40 -3.30
CA ALA A 194 -4.91 -4.00 -3.27
C ALA A 194 -4.73 -2.53 -2.90
N SER A 195 -5.64 -1.65 -3.32
CA SER A 195 -5.61 -0.23 -2.93
C SER A 195 -5.91 -0.03 -1.45
N LEU A 196 -6.79 -0.87 -0.89
CA LEU A 196 -7.18 -0.81 0.52
C LEU A 196 -6.13 -1.43 1.45
N PHE A 197 -5.50 -2.51 1.02
CA PHE A 197 -4.52 -3.27 1.81
C PHE A 197 -3.33 -3.70 0.95
N HIS A 198 -2.19 -3.13 1.26
CA HIS A 198 -0.88 -3.46 0.70
C HIS A 198 0.20 -3.19 1.75
N LEU A 199 1.42 -3.63 1.51
CA LEU A 199 2.54 -3.25 2.34
C LEU A 199 2.89 -1.79 2.04
N PRO A 200 3.06 -0.94 3.07
CA PRO A 200 3.41 0.46 2.86
C PRO A 200 4.75 0.56 2.13
N HIS A 201 4.86 1.53 1.23
CA HIS A 201 6.11 1.83 0.55
C HIS A 201 7.03 2.67 1.45
N THR A 202 8.34 2.68 1.17
CA THR A 202 9.35 3.47 1.92
C THR A 202 9.08 4.98 1.94
N THR A 203 8.25 5.47 1.03
CA THR A 203 7.79 6.87 1.01
C THR A 203 6.75 7.20 2.09
N VAL A 204 6.20 6.19 2.78
CA VAL A 204 5.29 6.38 3.91
C VAL A 204 6.11 6.60 5.17
N GLU A 205 6.54 7.83 5.38
CA GLU A 205 7.28 8.22 6.58
C GLU A 205 6.32 8.37 7.76
N THR A 206 6.30 7.36 8.63
CA THR A 206 5.57 7.44 9.91
C THR A 206 6.47 6.99 11.05
N PRO A 207 6.39 7.65 12.23
CA PRO A 207 7.30 7.40 13.36
C PRO A 207 7.32 5.95 13.86
N ASN A 208 6.25 5.20 13.62
CA ASN A 208 6.06 3.86 14.16
C ASN A 208 6.30 2.73 13.13
N ILE A 209 6.73 3.05 11.92
CA ILE A 209 7.11 2.05 10.93
C ILE A 209 8.63 1.90 10.96
N VAL A 210 9.08 0.75 11.43
CA VAL A 210 10.49 0.38 11.36
C VAL A 210 10.74 -0.28 10.01
N TRP A 211 11.41 0.43 9.14
CA TRP A 211 11.87 -0.11 7.86
C TRP A 211 13.05 -1.05 8.12
N ALA A 212 12.80 -2.35 8.11
CA ALA A 212 13.89 -3.33 8.08
C ALA A 212 14.49 -3.31 6.67
N SER A 213 15.67 -2.73 6.52
CA SER A 213 16.51 -3.00 5.37
C SER A 213 16.78 -4.51 5.27
N ALA A 214 17.10 -5.01 4.07
CA ALA A 214 17.39 -6.42 3.80
C ALA A 214 18.25 -7.03 4.92
N LYS A 215 18.02 -8.32 5.23
CA LYS A 215 18.79 -9.05 6.28
C LYS A 215 20.27 -8.74 6.12
N THR A 216 20.82 -7.99 7.07
CA THR A 216 22.26 -7.85 7.20
C THR A 216 22.79 -9.20 7.67
N ALA A 217 23.54 -9.87 6.82
CA ALA A 217 24.24 -11.09 7.17
C ALA A 217 25.59 -10.75 7.83
N GLU A 218 26.08 -11.65 8.67
CA GLU A 218 27.43 -11.56 9.19
C GLU A 218 28.44 -11.55 8.03
N PRO A 219 29.44 -10.66 8.07
CA PRO A 219 30.48 -10.65 7.05
C PRO A 219 31.17 -12.02 6.95
N PRO A 220 31.51 -12.47 5.74
CA PRO A 220 32.22 -13.74 5.57
C PRO A 220 33.52 -13.74 6.38
N ALA A 221 33.86 -14.87 6.98
CA ALA A 221 35.08 -15.01 7.84
C ALA A 221 36.39 -14.71 7.08
N ASN A 222 36.38 -14.83 5.75
CA ASN A 222 37.54 -14.57 4.90
C ASN A 222 37.52 -13.16 4.26
N LEU A 223 36.65 -12.24 4.75
CA LEU A 223 36.61 -10.88 4.27
C LEU A 223 37.96 -10.17 4.54
N PRO A 224 38.62 -9.58 3.52
CA PRO A 224 39.85 -8.85 3.73
C PRO A 224 39.57 -7.55 4.49
N VAL A 225 39.88 -7.51 5.78
CA VAL A 225 39.68 -6.33 6.65
C VAL A 225 41.01 -5.63 6.91
N THR A 226 40.95 -4.29 6.99
CA THR A 226 42.14 -3.44 7.16
C THR A 226 42.27 -2.93 8.60
N GLY A 227 41.26 -3.07 9.43
CA GLY A 227 41.25 -2.56 10.82
C GLY A 227 41.45 -1.04 10.92
N GLY A 228 41.11 -0.29 9.87
CA GLY A 228 41.27 1.17 9.80
C GLY A 228 42.70 1.64 9.54
N LYS A 229 43.64 0.71 9.32
CA LYS A 229 45.04 1.00 8.96
C LYS A 229 45.29 0.66 7.51
N PHE A 230 46.31 1.29 6.93
CA PHE A 230 46.81 0.91 5.63
C PHE A 230 47.44 -0.49 5.74
N VAL A 231 46.79 -1.48 5.10
CA VAL A 231 47.33 -2.85 5.06
C VAL A 231 47.86 -3.13 3.68
N ASP A 232 49.12 -3.49 3.58
CA ASP A 232 49.72 -3.84 2.31
C ASP A 232 48.98 -4.99 1.63
N GLY A 233 48.76 -4.86 0.35
CA GLY A 233 48.06 -5.89 -0.44
C GLY A 233 46.52 -5.85 -0.40
N ILE A 234 45.88 -4.89 0.28
CA ILE A 234 44.42 -4.68 0.28
C ILE A 234 44.08 -3.27 -0.17
N SER A 235 43.20 -3.16 -1.17
CA SER A 235 42.59 -1.89 -1.58
C SER A 235 41.24 -1.71 -0.85
N PRO A 236 41.16 -0.82 0.17
CA PRO A 236 39.93 -0.61 0.93
C PRO A 236 38.89 0.15 0.12
N PHE A 237 37.62 -0.23 0.23
CA PHE A 237 36.53 0.48 -0.44
C PHE A 237 35.19 0.47 0.29
N GLY A 238 35.10 -0.18 1.46
CA GLY A 238 33.84 -0.26 2.17
C GLY A 238 33.98 -0.44 3.68
N LEU A 239 32.87 -0.23 4.36
CA LEU A 239 32.71 -0.49 5.79
C LEU A 239 31.61 -1.53 5.98
N THR A 240 31.83 -2.50 6.87
CA THR A 240 30.77 -3.42 7.27
C THR A 240 29.74 -2.68 8.11
N ASN A 241 28.49 -3.12 8.05
CA ASN A 241 27.40 -2.62 8.89
C ASN A 241 26.61 -3.78 9.48
N PHE A 242 27.26 -4.51 10.42
CA PHE A 242 26.64 -5.64 11.07
C PHE A 242 26.70 -5.48 12.59
N ARG A 243 25.54 -5.45 13.26
CA ARG A 243 25.38 -5.34 14.73
C ARG A 243 26.17 -4.19 15.37
N GLY A 244 26.27 -3.05 14.67
CA GLY A 244 27.01 -1.89 15.17
C GLY A 244 28.52 -1.98 15.04
N ASN A 245 29.07 -3.09 14.55
CA ASN A 245 30.47 -3.22 14.23
C ASN A 245 30.74 -2.72 12.82
N SER A 246 31.55 -1.66 12.72
CA SER A 246 31.99 -1.09 11.45
C SER A 246 33.48 -1.46 11.26
N MET A 247 33.75 -2.40 10.38
CA MET A 247 35.11 -2.78 9.98
C MET A 247 35.35 -2.34 8.55
N GLN A 248 36.47 -1.67 8.33
CA GLN A 248 36.91 -1.34 6.98
C GLN A 248 37.39 -2.61 6.26
N PHE A 249 36.86 -2.84 5.08
CA PHE A 249 37.22 -3.98 4.24
C PHE A 249 37.53 -3.54 2.81
N GLY A 250 38.22 -4.41 2.08
CA GLY A 250 38.60 -4.14 0.71
C GLY A 250 38.74 -5.37 -0.14
N ILE A 251 39.35 -5.22 -1.29
CA ILE A 251 39.70 -6.31 -2.20
C ILE A 251 41.22 -6.55 -2.14
N LYS A 252 41.65 -7.79 -2.17
CA LYS A 252 43.07 -8.13 -2.31
C LYS A 252 43.56 -7.65 -3.67
N ARG A 253 44.71 -6.99 -3.71
CA ARG A 253 45.23 -6.38 -4.95
C ARG A 253 45.49 -7.41 -6.03
N GLY A 254 45.96 -8.61 -5.68
CA GLY A 254 46.09 -9.69 -6.64
C GLY A 254 44.79 -10.14 -7.31
N ASP A 255 43.63 -9.93 -6.63
CA ASP A 255 42.32 -10.27 -7.21
C ASP A 255 41.79 -9.19 -8.15
N ARG A 256 42.27 -7.94 -8.07
CA ARG A 256 41.88 -6.85 -8.96
C ARG A 256 42.27 -7.10 -10.43
N GLY A 257 43.33 -7.89 -10.65
CA GLY A 257 43.76 -8.28 -12.00
C GLY A 257 42.75 -9.17 -12.75
N ARG A 258 41.68 -9.63 -12.09
CA ARG A 258 40.63 -10.48 -12.67
C ARG A 258 39.44 -9.70 -13.28
N HIS A 259 39.57 -8.41 -13.49
CA HIS A 259 38.51 -7.51 -13.94
C HIS A 259 37.40 -7.28 -12.92
N MET A 260 36.88 -6.09 -12.86
CA MET A 260 35.75 -5.68 -12.03
C MET A 260 34.73 -4.95 -12.90
N TYR A 261 33.47 -5.34 -12.79
CA TYR A 261 32.37 -4.68 -13.48
C TYR A 261 31.45 -4.02 -12.45
N ILE A 262 31.33 -2.68 -12.51
CA ILE A 262 30.58 -1.87 -11.57
C ILE A 262 29.34 -1.33 -12.25
N ILE A 263 28.16 -1.74 -11.78
CA ILE A 263 26.87 -1.33 -12.29
C ILE A 263 26.14 -0.50 -11.24
N GLY A 264 25.53 0.60 -11.64
CA GLY A 264 24.70 1.42 -10.77
C GLY A 264 24.03 2.55 -11.55
N GLN A 265 22.92 3.03 -11.02
CA GLN A 265 22.22 4.21 -11.56
C GLN A 265 23.08 5.47 -11.38
N THR A 266 22.77 6.54 -12.11
CA THR A 266 23.43 7.85 -11.91
C THR A 266 23.22 8.31 -10.47
N GLY A 267 24.28 8.84 -9.83
CA GLY A 267 24.24 9.30 -8.44
C GLY A 267 24.48 8.22 -7.37
N THR A 268 24.65 6.94 -7.72
CA THR A 268 24.87 5.84 -6.74
C THR A 268 26.31 5.68 -6.25
N GLY A 269 27.24 6.54 -6.64
CA GLY A 269 28.61 6.53 -6.14
C GLY A 269 29.60 5.69 -6.96
N LYS A 270 29.29 5.30 -8.20
CA LYS A 270 30.22 4.55 -9.07
C LYS A 270 31.59 5.24 -9.22
N SER A 271 31.58 6.53 -9.56
CA SER A 271 32.79 7.33 -9.70
C SER A 271 33.55 7.41 -8.38
N GLY A 272 32.85 7.60 -7.25
CA GLY A 272 33.47 7.59 -5.92
C GLY A 272 34.19 6.29 -5.59
N LEU A 273 33.62 5.14 -5.97
CA LEU A 273 34.28 3.84 -5.80
C LEU A 273 35.56 3.75 -6.67
N LEU A 274 35.49 4.19 -7.92
CA LEU A 274 36.66 4.24 -8.81
C LEU A 274 37.75 5.14 -8.22
N THR A 275 37.38 6.31 -7.70
CA THR A 275 38.31 7.23 -7.03
C THR A 275 39.00 6.56 -5.86
N LEU A 276 38.28 5.86 -4.97
CA LEU A 276 38.89 5.15 -3.87
C LEU A 276 39.89 4.08 -4.31
N LEU A 277 39.56 3.33 -5.35
CA LEU A 277 40.45 2.30 -5.89
C LEU A 277 41.70 2.92 -6.50
N THR A 278 41.57 4.02 -7.25
CA THR A 278 42.71 4.73 -7.85
C THR A 278 43.59 5.40 -6.79
N LEU A 279 43.00 6.04 -5.77
CA LEU A 279 43.76 6.57 -4.65
C LEU A 279 44.53 5.46 -3.91
N SER A 280 43.92 4.29 -3.75
CA SER A 280 44.64 3.15 -3.18
C SER A 280 45.85 2.74 -4.03
N ASP A 281 45.76 2.80 -5.36
CA ASP A 281 46.90 2.52 -6.25
C ASP A 281 48.00 3.55 -6.11
N ILE A 282 47.64 4.83 -6.08
CA ILE A 282 48.59 5.93 -5.84
C ILE A 282 49.36 5.76 -4.52
N PHE A 283 48.64 5.50 -3.43
CA PHE A 283 49.24 5.29 -2.12
C PHE A 283 50.18 4.08 -2.03
N HIS A 284 49.99 3.10 -2.91
CA HIS A 284 50.85 1.92 -2.96
C HIS A 284 51.93 2.00 -4.05
N ASN A 285 52.09 3.17 -4.69
CA ASN A 285 53.02 3.38 -5.81
C ASN A 285 52.80 2.40 -6.98
N GLU A 286 51.53 2.05 -7.25
CA GLU A 286 51.17 1.20 -8.39
C GLU A 286 50.85 2.03 -9.60
N GLY A 287 51.24 1.52 -10.78
CA GLY A 287 50.86 2.14 -12.06
C GLY A 287 49.39 1.84 -12.39
N PHE A 288 48.69 2.85 -12.85
CA PHE A 288 47.32 2.72 -13.33
C PHE A 288 47.08 3.53 -14.60
N ALA A 289 46.04 3.24 -15.35
CA ALA A 289 45.58 4.01 -16.49
C ALA A 289 44.07 4.24 -16.35
N VAL A 290 43.64 5.44 -16.70
CA VAL A 290 42.23 5.84 -16.68
C VAL A 290 41.79 6.20 -18.10
N VAL A 291 40.65 5.63 -18.52
CA VAL A 291 39.96 6.04 -19.75
C VAL A 291 38.58 6.58 -19.31
N ASP A 292 38.47 7.90 -19.35
CA ASP A 292 37.26 8.62 -18.92
C ASP A 292 36.63 9.36 -20.10
N PRO A 293 35.46 8.89 -20.61
CA PRO A 293 34.81 9.55 -21.75
C PRO A 293 34.32 10.98 -21.47
N HIS A 294 34.11 11.32 -20.20
CA HIS A 294 33.61 12.65 -19.78
C HIS A 294 34.70 13.58 -19.32
N GLY A 295 35.83 13.03 -18.88
CA GLY A 295 37.01 13.80 -18.44
C GLY A 295 36.97 14.28 -16.98
N ASP A 296 35.81 14.32 -16.33
CA ASP A 296 35.63 14.85 -14.96
C ASP A 296 36.40 14.02 -13.93
N TYR A 297 36.30 12.72 -14.01
CA TYR A 297 36.98 11.79 -13.10
C TYR A 297 38.52 11.85 -13.26
N ALA A 298 39.01 11.92 -14.48
CA ALA A 298 40.44 12.04 -14.75
C ALA A 298 41.00 13.35 -14.18
N MET A 299 40.26 14.46 -14.30
CA MET A 299 40.66 15.76 -13.75
C MET A 299 40.67 15.75 -12.21
N ASP A 300 39.73 15.08 -11.57
CA ASP A 300 39.66 15.00 -10.10
C ASP A 300 40.82 14.21 -9.51
N ILE A 301 41.33 13.18 -10.21
CA ILE A 301 42.49 12.39 -9.74
C ILE A 301 43.80 13.19 -9.90
N MET A 302 43.90 14.09 -10.86
CA MET A 302 45.10 14.90 -11.09
C MET A 302 45.24 16.08 -10.12
N ARG A 303 44.22 16.39 -9.34
CA ARG A 303 44.24 17.44 -8.30
C ARG A 303 44.69 16.88 -6.96
#